data_6423175c7f26564a94665ee3172481ff
#
_entry.id   6423175c7f26564a94665ee3172481ff
#
_cell.length_a   1.000
_cell.length_b   1.000
_cell.length_c   1.000
_cell.angle_alpha   90.00
_cell.angle_beta   90.00
_cell.angle_gamma   90.00
#
_symmetry.space_group_name_H-M   'P 1'
#
loop_
_entity.id
_entity.type
_entity.pdbx_description
1 polymer ?
#
loop_
_entity_poly.entity_id
_entity_poly.type
_entity_poly.pdbx_seq_one_letter_code
_entity_poly.pdbx_strand_id
1 'polypeptide(L)'
;MAHTVALIRGDGTGPELVDGTLKVLRAVDAEVDFVECDAGFEWWQAHGGSSLIPPDSWKNIESAEACLKGPTTTPAGSGTPGSVAVTIRQGMHLYANIRPIKTFEGTRRPLGDVNLVCVREATEGLYSGIEHRLSNDVAIAFRKITRIPSEKVAKTAFEEAKRRGWKRCFAITKQNILKETDALFMDAVRTVHKNYPNISVEEYFIDNFAQQIIKNPQRFNESVVFGTNLFMDIISEEISALVASIGCIYSANFGDDYAMFEPAHGSAPRYKGLDKVNPTATILAGAWLLEYLHEEKKADAIFKSTEAVIAEGRKVTYDLGGTAKLSEMADAIAQRASKNL
;
A
#
# COMPACT_ATOMS: atom_id res chain seq x y z
N MET A 1 -1.07 -22.22 -17.12
CA MET A 1 0.04 -22.56 -16.17
C MET A 1 -0.17 -21.65 -14.97
N ALA A 2 0.00 -22.15 -13.74
CA ALA A 2 -0.13 -21.32 -12.57
C ALA A 2 0.95 -20.22 -12.56
N HIS A 3 0.57 -19.04 -12.08
CA HIS A 3 1.46 -17.89 -11.95
C HIS A 3 2.42 -18.07 -10.77
N THR A 4 3.69 -17.80 -10.94
CA THR A 4 4.69 -17.88 -9.86
C THR A 4 4.75 -16.55 -9.10
N VAL A 5 4.43 -16.57 -7.81
CA VAL A 5 4.37 -15.38 -6.95
C VAL A 5 5.27 -15.55 -5.72
N ALA A 6 6.15 -14.59 -5.48
CA ALA A 6 6.93 -14.53 -4.25
C ALA A 6 6.02 -14.24 -3.05
N LEU A 7 6.14 -15.01 -1.98
CA LEU A 7 5.34 -14.86 -0.77
C LEU A 7 6.22 -14.49 0.42
N ILE A 8 6.03 -13.31 0.97
CA ILE A 8 6.69 -12.87 2.20
C ILE A 8 5.65 -12.84 3.32
N ARG A 9 5.80 -13.71 4.33
CA ARG A 9 4.87 -13.73 5.47
C ARG A 9 5.03 -12.52 6.38
N GLY A 10 6.24 -11.97 6.49
CA GLY A 10 6.54 -10.80 7.31
C GLY A 10 6.68 -11.11 8.80
N ASP A 11 6.53 -10.06 9.61
CA ASP A 11 6.74 -10.08 11.06
C ASP A 11 5.43 -9.95 11.84
N GLY A 12 5.48 -10.26 13.13
CA GLY A 12 4.38 -10.03 14.05
C GLY A 12 3.12 -10.77 13.64
N THR A 13 2.07 -10.04 13.28
CA THR A 13 0.79 -10.60 12.81
C THR A 13 0.81 -11.04 11.34
N GLY A 14 1.90 -10.82 10.63
CA GLY A 14 2.05 -11.14 9.21
C GLY A 14 1.71 -12.58 8.86
N PRO A 15 2.28 -13.60 9.54
CA PRO A 15 1.99 -14.99 9.23
C PRO A 15 0.50 -15.35 9.28
N GLU A 16 -0.21 -14.93 10.33
CA GLU A 16 -1.65 -15.21 10.47
C GLU A 16 -2.51 -14.44 9.45
N LEU A 17 -2.12 -13.22 9.08
CA LEU A 17 -2.77 -12.43 8.02
C LEU A 17 -2.60 -13.10 6.64
N VAL A 18 -1.39 -13.54 6.34
CA VAL A 18 -1.09 -14.24 5.09
C VAL A 18 -1.82 -15.58 5.03
N ASP A 19 -1.85 -16.37 6.12
CA ASP A 19 -2.60 -17.63 6.16
C ASP A 19 -4.10 -17.42 5.90
N GLY A 20 -4.70 -16.40 6.51
CA GLY A 20 -6.08 -16.00 6.23
C GLY A 20 -6.30 -15.63 4.76
N THR A 21 -5.36 -14.91 4.16
CA THR A 21 -5.40 -14.53 2.75
C THR A 21 -5.28 -15.74 1.83
N LEU A 22 -4.29 -16.61 2.06
CA LEU A 22 -4.11 -17.84 1.27
C LEU A 22 -5.35 -18.75 1.33
N LYS A 23 -6.04 -18.81 2.48
CA LYS A 23 -7.31 -19.53 2.58
C LYS A 23 -8.37 -18.97 1.62
N VAL A 24 -8.50 -17.64 1.55
CA VAL A 24 -9.46 -16.98 0.64
C VAL A 24 -9.08 -17.22 -0.82
N LEU A 25 -7.79 -17.09 -1.18
CA LEU A 25 -7.31 -17.33 -2.54
C LEU A 25 -7.55 -18.79 -2.99
N ARG A 26 -7.32 -19.76 -2.10
CA ARG A 26 -7.64 -21.18 -2.38
C ARG A 26 -9.14 -21.42 -2.55
N ALA A 27 -9.98 -20.72 -1.81
CA ALA A 27 -11.44 -20.90 -1.90
C ALA A 27 -12.04 -20.42 -3.24
N VAL A 28 -11.29 -19.63 -4.01
CA VAL A 28 -11.64 -19.20 -5.38
C VAL A 28 -10.81 -19.92 -6.45
N ASP A 29 -10.14 -21.01 -6.09
CA ASP A 29 -9.27 -21.78 -7.00
C ASP A 29 -8.28 -20.89 -7.78
N ALA A 30 -7.60 -19.98 -7.06
CA ALA A 30 -6.58 -19.12 -7.66
C ALA A 30 -5.44 -19.94 -8.26
N GLU A 31 -5.07 -19.66 -9.52
CA GLU A 31 -4.02 -20.37 -10.26
C GLU A 31 -2.63 -19.78 -9.97
N VAL A 32 -2.25 -19.79 -8.69
CA VAL A 32 -1.02 -19.18 -8.18
C VAL A 32 -0.17 -20.19 -7.42
N ASP A 33 1.09 -20.33 -7.86
CA ASP A 33 2.13 -21.07 -7.17
C ASP A 33 2.98 -20.12 -6.33
N PHE A 34 2.83 -20.17 -5.01
CA PHE A 34 3.56 -19.32 -4.09
C PHE A 34 4.93 -19.88 -3.74
N VAL A 35 5.98 -19.07 -3.93
CA VAL A 35 7.36 -19.35 -3.50
C VAL A 35 7.62 -18.57 -2.21
N GLU A 36 7.75 -19.30 -1.10
CA GLU A 36 8.04 -18.70 0.22
C GLU A 36 9.40 -17.98 0.21
N CYS A 37 9.41 -16.75 0.69
CA CYS A 37 10.59 -15.91 0.79
C CYS A 37 10.74 -15.40 2.22
N ASP A 38 11.80 -15.81 2.89
CA ASP A 38 12.16 -15.26 4.20
C ASP A 38 12.48 -13.78 4.07
N ALA A 39 11.89 -12.96 4.92
CA ALA A 39 12.23 -11.55 5.05
C ALA A 39 11.63 -10.96 6.33
N GLY A 40 12.27 -9.97 6.90
CA GLY A 40 11.75 -9.21 8.03
C GLY A 40 12.71 -9.14 9.21
N PHE A 41 12.27 -8.42 10.23
CA PHE A 41 13.06 -8.16 11.43
C PHE A 41 13.24 -9.42 12.28
N GLU A 42 12.20 -10.26 12.39
CA GLU A 42 12.28 -11.51 13.19
C GLU A 42 13.25 -12.49 12.55
N TRP A 43 13.25 -12.60 11.22
CA TRP A 43 14.24 -13.41 10.50
C TRP A 43 15.66 -12.87 10.76
N TRP A 44 15.86 -11.58 10.63
CA TRP A 44 17.16 -10.93 10.86
C TRP A 44 17.65 -11.07 12.31
N GLN A 45 16.77 -10.98 13.30
CA GLN A 45 17.14 -11.21 14.70
C GLN A 45 17.67 -12.63 14.93
N ALA A 46 17.14 -13.62 14.22
CA ALA A 46 17.57 -15.00 14.35
C ALA A 46 18.87 -15.32 13.60
N HIS A 47 19.15 -14.64 12.49
CA HIS A 47 20.25 -14.99 11.58
C HIS A 47 21.33 -13.91 11.46
N GLY A 48 21.04 -12.66 11.82
CA GLY A 48 21.94 -11.52 11.64
C GLY A 48 22.08 -11.07 10.18
N GLY A 49 23.16 -10.35 9.90
CA GLY A 49 23.51 -9.89 8.55
C GLY A 49 23.22 -8.40 8.32
N SER A 50 23.47 -7.93 7.12
CA SER A 50 23.32 -6.51 6.70
C SER A 50 21.97 -6.20 6.04
N SER A 51 21.13 -7.20 5.79
CA SER A 51 19.84 -7.06 5.10
C SER A 51 18.73 -7.79 5.87
N LEU A 52 17.51 -7.28 5.77
CA LEU A 52 16.29 -7.97 6.24
C LEU A 52 15.77 -9.01 5.22
N ILE A 53 16.39 -9.12 4.05
CA ILE A 53 16.05 -10.09 2.99
C ILE A 53 17.29 -10.91 2.69
N PRO A 54 17.28 -12.26 2.90
CA PRO A 54 18.42 -13.12 2.54
C PRO A 54 18.59 -13.19 1.01
N PRO A 55 19.83 -13.47 0.52
CA PRO A 55 20.10 -13.49 -0.90
C PRO A 55 19.27 -14.49 -1.73
N ASP A 56 18.90 -15.63 -1.15
CA ASP A 56 18.09 -16.63 -1.87
C ASP A 56 16.62 -16.19 -1.98
N SER A 57 16.08 -15.55 -0.94
CA SER A 57 14.76 -14.91 -1.03
C SER A 57 14.74 -13.78 -2.06
N TRP A 58 15.83 -13.01 -2.14
CA TRP A 58 15.94 -11.94 -3.15
C TRP A 58 15.88 -12.50 -4.57
N LYS A 59 16.61 -13.59 -4.87
CA LYS A 59 16.55 -14.27 -6.17
C LYS A 59 15.14 -14.77 -6.51
N ASN A 60 14.44 -15.33 -5.52
CA ASN A 60 13.06 -15.80 -5.70
C ASN A 60 12.12 -14.64 -6.01
N ILE A 61 12.30 -13.48 -5.32
CA ILE A 61 11.53 -12.25 -5.59
C ILE A 61 11.78 -11.76 -7.02
N GLU A 62 13.04 -11.71 -7.46
CA GLU A 62 13.41 -11.27 -8.81
C GLU A 62 12.89 -12.19 -9.92
N SER A 63 12.77 -13.49 -9.65
CA SER A 63 12.33 -14.49 -10.64
C SER A 63 10.82 -14.69 -10.71
N ALA A 64 10.07 -14.20 -9.72
CA ALA A 64 8.61 -14.28 -9.68
C ALA A 64 7.94 -13.21 -10.57
N GLU A 65 6.69 -13.46 -10.95
CA GLU A 65 5.88 -12.50 -11.73
C GLU A 65 5.38 -11.33 -10.87
N ALA A 66 5.19 -11.57 -9.56
CA ALA A 66 4.74 -10.59 -8.59
C ALA A 66 5.13 -11.02 -7.17
N CYS A 67 4.88 -10.14 -6.18
CA CYS A 67 5.07 -10.45 -4.77
C CYS A 67 3.80 -10.17 -3.96
N LEU A 68 3.39 -11.11 -3.11
CA LEU A 68 2.44 -10.89 -2.03
C LEU A 68 3.20 -10.81 -0.71
N LYS A 69 3.08 -9.67 -0.01
CA LYS A 69 3.86 -9.41 1.19
C LYS A 69 2.96 -9.09 2.39
N GLY A 70 3.13 -9.84 3.47
CA GLY A 70 2.62 -9.48 4.79
C GLY A 70 3.36 -8.27 5.39
N PRO A 71 2.85 -7.69 6.48
CA PRO A 71 3.50 -6.55 7.13
C PRO A 71 4.86 -6.93 7.73
N THR A 72 5.82 -6.01 7.64
CA THR A 72 7.17 -6.19 8.19
C THR A 72 7.53 -5.09 9.17
N THR A 73 8.40 -5.40 10.12
CA THR A 73 8.97 -4.44 11.07
C THR A 73 10.28 -3.88 10.52
N THR A 74 10.43 -2.56 10.57
CA THR A 74 11.71 -1.89 10.29
C THR A 74 12.33 -1.44 11.60
N PRO A 75 13.53 -1.93 11.97
CA PRO A 75 14.20 -1.50 13.18
C PRO A 75 14.64 -0.04 13.05
N ALA A 76 14.54 0.71 14.15
CA ALA A 76 15.06 2.07 14.24
C ALA A 76 16.50 2.08 14.77
N GLY A 77 17.27 3.08 14.37
CA GLY A 77 18.62 3.34 14.89
C GLY A 77 19.73 3.19 13.85
N SER A 78 20.84 3.87 14.11
CA SER A 78 22.02 3.82 13.24
C SER A 78 22.61 2.40 13.19
N GLY A 79 22.98 1.95 12.01
CA GLY A 79 23.56 0.62 11.77
C GLY A 79 22.53 -0.53 11.68
N THR A 80 21.23 -0.26 11.77
CA THR A 80 20.20 -1.27 11.51
C THR A 80 19.93 -1.44 10.01
N PRO A 81 19.49 -2.63 9.54
CA PRO A 81 19.14 -2.84 8.15
C PRO A 81 17.96 -1.96 7.69
N GLY A 82 17.94 -1.65 6.40
CA GLY A 82 16.85 -0.93 5.75
C GLY A 82 15.54 -1.73 5.70
N SER A 83 14.43 -1.02 5.45
CA SER A 83 13.09 -1.60 5.33
C SER A 83 12.99 -2.63 4.20
N VAL A 84 12.35 -3.78 4.46
CA VAL A 84 12.02 -4.78 3.43
C VAL A 84 11.27 -4.15 2.27
N ALA A 85 10.21 -3.37 2.56
CA ALA A 85 9.39 -2.73 1.52
C ALA A 85 10.21 -1.73 0.68
N VAL A 86 11.05 -0.90 1.32
CA VAL A 86 11.91 0.06 0.61
C VAL A 86 12.93 -0.67 -0.25
N THR A 87 13.56 -1.72 0.27
CA THR A 87 14.54 -2.53 -0.48
C THR A 87 13.90 -3.11 -1.75
N ILE A 88 12.72 -3.71 -1.64
CA ILE A 88 12.02 -4.29 -2.80
C ILE A 88 11.60 -3.17 -3.79
N ARG A 89 11.02 -2.06 -3.30
CA ARG A 89 10.60 -0.93 -4.15
C ARG A 89 11.76 -0.37 -4.96
N GLN A 90 12.92 -0.19 -4.34
CA GLN A 90 14.11 0.33 -5.01
C GLN A 90 14.74 -0.71 -5.94
N GLY A 91 14.92 -1.95 -5.50
CA GLY A 91 15.56 -3.01 -6.28
C GLY A 91 14.75 -3.45 -7.50
N MET A 92 13.42 -3.50 -7.36
CA MET A 92 12.48 -3.86 -8.44
C MET A 92 11.91 -2.63 -9.18
N HIS A 93 12.42 -1.43 -8.91
CA HIS A 93 11.97 -0.17 -9.53
C HIS A 93 10.46 0.09 -9.43
N LEU A 94 9.84 -0.23 -8.28
CA LEU A 94 8.42 -0.03 -8.01
C LEU A 94 8.17 1.44 -7.63
N TYR A 95 8.02 2.29 -8.61
CA TYR A 95 7.98 3.74 -8.46
C TYR A 95 6.67 4.30 -7.91
N ALA A 96 5.55 3.56 -8.03
CA ALA A 96 4.24 4.03 -7.60
C ALA A 96 3.62 3.08 -6.57
N ASN A 97 3.45 3.54 -5.32
CA ASN A 97 2.60 2.88 -4.34
C ASN A 97 1.20 3.46 -4.42
N ILE A 98 0.22 2.62 -4.73
CA ILE A 98 -1.18 3.00 -4.90
C ILE A 98 -1.97 2.45 -3.71
N ARG A 99 -2.76 3.32 -3.05
CA ARG A 99 -3.61 3.01 -1.89
C ARG A 99 -5.04 3.47 -2.15
N PRO A 100 -5.96 2.60 -2.54
CA PRO A 100 -7.38 2.91 -2.55
C PRO A 100 -7.87 3.08 -1.11
N ILE A 101 -8.51 4.19 -0.81
CA ILE A 101 -9.05 4.49 0.51
C ILE A 101 -10.53 4.80 0.37
N LYS A 102 -11.37 3.89 0.89
CA LYS A 102 -12.82 4.07 0.87
C LYS A 102 -13.47 3.64 2.16
N THR A 103 -14.57 4.28 2.50
CA THR A 103 -15.45 3.88 3.58
C THR A 103 -16.24 2.64 3.15
N PHE A 104 -16.24 1.59 3.97
CA PHE A 104 -17.08 0.41 3.74
C PHE A 104 -18.47 0.61 4.36
N GLU A 105 -19.49 0.05 3.71
CA GLU A 105 -20.85 0.03 4.28
C GLU A 105 -20.85 -0.74 5.63
N GLY A 106 -21.67 -0.29 6.58
CA GLY A 106 -21.72 -0.89 7.92
C GLY A 106 -20.61 -0.44 8.88
N THR A 107 -19.62 0.33 8.42
CA THR A 107 -18.51 0.81 9.27
C THR A 107 -18.73 2.23 9.81
N ARG A 108 -17.92 2.61 10.81
CA ARG A 108 -17.94 3.99 11.34
C ARG A 108 -17.45 4.98 10.29
N ARG A 109 -18.12 6.12 10.22
CA ARG A 109 -17.87 7.22 9.27
C ARG A 109 -17.77 8.55 10.01
N PRO A 110 -16.71 8.78 10.80
CA PRO A 110 -16.65 9.93 11.72
C PRO A 110 -16.77 11.28 11.01
N LEU A 111 -16.29 11.39 9.77
CA LEU A 111 -16.35 12.62 8.96
C LEU A 111 -17.12 12.43 7.64
N GLY A 112 -17.98 11.39 7.56
CA GLY A 112 -18.75 11.06 6.36
C GLY A 112 -18.02 10.08 5.44
N ASP A 113 -18.57 9.88 4.24
CA ASP A 113 -18.02 8.94 3.29
C ASP A 113 -16.74 9.45 2.63
N VAL A 114 -15.74 8.61 2.55
CA VAL A 114 -14.47 8.85 1.84
C VAL A 114 -14.33 7.83 0.73
N ASN A 115 -13.97 8.26 -0.47
CA ASN A 115 -13.67 7.41 -1.61
C ASN A 115 -12.67 8.12 -2.53
N LEU A 116 -11.39 7.83 -2.34
CA LEU A 116 -10.31 8.40 -3.13
C LEU A 116 -9.16 7.40 -3.27
N VAL A 117 -8.17 7.73 -4.09
CA VAL A 117 -6.94 6.95 -4.24
C VAL A 117 -5.74 7.83 -3.93
N CYS A 118 -4.82 7.33 -3.14
CA CYS A 118 -3.50 7.91 -2.97
C CYS A 118 -2.49 7.23 -3.89
N VAL A 119 -1.68 8.02 -4.61
CA VAL A 119 -0.55 7.54 -5.41
C VAL A 119 0.73 8.19 -4.88
N ARG A 120 1.62 7.38 -4.32
CA ARG A 120 2.86 7.80 -3.68
C ARG A 120 4.05 7.43 -4.56
N GLU A 121 4.95 8.37 -4.82
CA GLU A 121 6.28 8.05 -5.29
C GLU A 121 6.96 7.16 -4.23
N ALA A 122 7.62 6.07 -4.62
CA ALA A 122 8.03 5.05 -3.67
C ALA A 122 9.52 4.68 -3.71
N THR A 123 10.34 5.35 -4.54
CA THR A 123 11.75 4.98 -4.78
C THR A 123 12.78 6.01 -4.33
N GLU A 124 12.39 7.28 -4.18
CA GLU A 124 13.31 8.39 -3.90
C GLU A 124 12.83 9.32 -2.77
N GLY A 125 13.15 10.57 -2.79
CA GLY A 125 12.88 11.53 -1.73
C GLY A 125 13.86 11.38 -0.57
N LEU A 126 13.40 11.50 0.66
CA LEU A 126 14.16 11.19 1.87
C LEU A 126 14.35 9.66 2.06
N TYR A 127 13.50 8.85 1.44
CA TYR A 127 13.61 7.39 1.43
C TYR A 127 14.77 6.86 0.57
N SER A 128 15.48 7.75 -0.15
CA SER A 128 16.77 7.40 -0.77
C SER A 128 17.85 7.04 0.26
N GLY A 129 17.64 7.37 1.54
CA GLY A 129 18.54 7.04 2.64
C GLY A 129 19.89 7.74 2.59
N ILE A 130 20.01 8.85 1.84
CA ILE A 130 21.25 9.61 1.74
C ILE A 130 21.33 10.54 2.98
N GLU A 131 21.99 10.07 4.00
CA GLU A 131 22.15 10.78 5.26
C GLU A 131 23.62 10.79 5.71
N HIS A 132 24.04 11.86 6.37
CA HIS A 132 25.37 11.98 6.93
C HIS A 132 25.34 12.67 8.29
N ARG A 133 26.00 12.07 9.26
CA ARG A 133 26.30 12.72 10.54
C ARG A 133 27.62 13.49 10.39
N LEU A 134 27.56 14.82 10.46
CA LEU A 134 28.72 15.71 10.30
C LEU A 134 29.47 15.88 11.62
N SER A 135 28.76 15.85 12.76
CA SER A 135 29.30 15.91 14.12
C SER A 135 28.35 15.28 15.11
N ASN A 136 28.64 15.29 16.40
CA ASN A 136 27.71 14.86 17.44
C ASN A 136 26.40 15.67 17.45
N ASP A 137 26.47 16.93 17.01
CA ASP A 137 25.34 17.87 17.07
C ASP A 137 24.69 18.17 15.70
N VAL A 138 25.27 17.65 14.58
CA VAL A 138 24.80 17.98 13.24
C VAL A 138 24.67 16.74 12.39
N ALA A 139 23.48 16.50 11.88
CA ALA A 139 23.20 15.51 10.84
C ALA A 139 22.44 16.14 9.68
N ILE A 140 22.68 15.66 8.47
CA ILE A 140 22.01 16.12 7.24
C ILE A 140 21.38 14.95 6.51
N ALA A 141 20.26 15.19 5.85
CA ALA A 141 19.63 14.27 4.91
C ALA A 141 19.38 14.96 3.58
N PHE A 142 19.57 14.24 2.50
CA PHE A 142 19.31 14.75 1.14
C PHE A 142 17.96 14.26 0.63
N ARG A 143 17.09 15.19 0.28
CA ARG A 143 15.85 14.90 -0.43
C ARG A 143 16.13 14.92 -1.94
N LYS A 144 16.21 13.74 -2.56
CA LYS A 144 16.44 13.60 -4.00
C LYS A 144 15.11 13.51 -4.75
N ILE A 145 14.86 14.40 -5.73
CA ILE A 145 13.71 14.32 -6.64
C ILE A 145 14.24 14.34 -8.06
N THR A 146 13.80 13.41 -8.89
CA THR A 146 14.22 13.30 -10.28
C THR A 146 13.03 13.30 -11.23
N ARG A 147 13.26 13.69 -12.48
CA ARG A 147 12.20 13.89 -13.48
C ARG A 147 11.48 12.58 -13.83
N ILE A 148 12.19 11.51 -14.12
CA ILE A 148 11.60 10.25 -14.61
C ILE A 148 10.62 9.63 -13.58
N PRO A 149 10.98 9.37 -12.31
CA PRO A 149 10.04 8.89 -11.31
C PRO A 149 8.86 9.84 -11.10
N SER A 150 9.09 11.17 -11.13
CA SER A 150 8.03 12.16 -11.01
C SER A 150 7.03 12.08 -12.17
N GLU A 151 7.49 11.90 -13.41
CA GLU A 151 6.63 11.70 -14.59
C GLU A 151 5.86 10.36 -14.51
N LYS A 152 6.53 9.28 -14.08
CA LYS A 152 5.90 7.96 -13.91
C LYS A 152 4.78 7.99 -12.87
N VAL A 153 5.00 8.61 -11.72
CA VAL A 153 3.99 8.77 -10.67
C VAL A 153 2.82 9.66 -11.14
N ALA A 154 3.11 10.76 -11.82
CA ALA A 154 2.07 11.62 -12.40
C ALA A 154 1.21 10.85 -13.43
N LYS A 155 1.87 10.08 -14.33
CA LYS A 155 1.18 9.22 -15.29
C LYS A 155 0.28 8.21 -14.58
N THR A 156 0.80 7.52 -13.57
CA THR A 156 0.04 6.56 -12.78
C THR A 156 -1.19 7.22 -12.14
N ALA A 157 -1.05 8.42 -11.56
CA ALA A 157 -2.16 9.13 -10.96
C ALA A 157 -3.26 9.49 -11.98
N PHE A 158 -2.89 9.93 -13.17
CA PHE A 158 -3.85 10.23 -14.24
C PHE A 158 -4.50 8.97 -14.82
N GLU A 159 -3.75 7.88 -15.00
CA GLU A 159 -4.33 6.60 -15.46
C GLU A 159 -5.28 6.01 -14.41
N GLU A 160 -4.97 6.10 -13.10
CA GLU A 160 -5.89 5.69 -12.04
C GLU A 160 -7.18 6.51 -12.05
N ALA A 161 -7.10 7.83 -12.23
CA ALA A 161 -8.29 8.66 -12.35
C ALA A 161 -9.11 8.27 -13.59
N LYS A 162 -8.47 8.09 -14.74
CA LYS A 162 -9.09 7.67 -16.00
C LYS A 162 -9.77 6.29 -15.88
N ARG A 163 -9.10 5.30 -15.29
CA ARG A 163 -9.62 3.94 -15.09
C ARG A 163 -10.90 3.94 -14.25
N ARG A 164 -11.00 4.85 -13.29
CA ARG A 164 -12.16 5.01 -12.41
C ARG A 164 -13.24 5.96 -12.96
N GLY A 165 -13.02 6.57 -14.11
CA GLY A 165 -13.91 7.60 -14.66
C GLY A 165 -13.87 8.94 -13.91
N TRP A 166 -12.87 9.14 -13.03
CA TRP A 166 -12.69 10.36 -12.25
C TRP A 166 -11.99 11.45 -13.05
N LYS A 167 -12.26 12.70 -12.70
CA LYS A 167 -11.79 13.85 -13.48
C LYS A 167 -10.92 14.83 -12.68
N ARG A 168 -10.53 14.43 -11.46
CA ARG A 168 -9.77 15.32 -10.56
C ARG A 168 -8.57 14.60 -9.98
N CYS A 169 -7.43 15.30 -10.01
CA CYS A 169 -6.22 14.90 -9.33
C CYS A 169 -5.70 16.06 -8.47
N PHE A 170 -5.11 15.74 -7.32
CA PHE A 170 -4.52 16.70 -6.40
C PHE A 170 -3.05 16.37 -6.20
N ALA A 171 -2.17 17.28 -6.62
CA ALA A 171 -0.72 17.13 -6.46
C ALA A 171 -0.27 17.76 -5.15
N ILE A 172 0.37 16.98 -4.28
CA ILE A 172 0.80 17.43 -2.95
C ILE A 172 2.26 17.87 -3.00
N THR A 173 2.51 19.12 -2.62
CA THR A 173 3.84 19.75 -2.64
C THR A 173 4.08 20.62 -1.41
N LYS A 174 5.26 21.19 -1.33
CA LYS A 174 5.60 22.33 -0.47
C LYS A 174 6.48 23.32 -1.26
N GLN A 175 6.09 23.60 -2.51
CA GLN A 175 6.88 24.37 -3.47
C GLN A 175 7.22 25.80 -2.98
N ASN A 176 6.38 26.38 -2.11
CA ASN A 176 6.69 27.68 -1.49
C ASN A 176 7.96 27.67 -0.61
N ILE A 177 8.38 26.49 -0.14
CA ILE A 177 9.60 26.27 0.65
C ILE A 177 10.63 25.48 -0.16
N LEU A 178 10.24 24.36 -0.75
CA LEU A 178 11.11 23.46 -1.52
C LEU A 178 11.10 23.87 -3.01
N LYS A 179 11.67 25.04 -3.28
CA LYS A 179 11.52 25.75 -4.56
C LYS A 179 12.11 25.00 -5.75
N GLU A 180 13.17 24.20 -5.56
CA GLU A 180 13.81 23.45 -6.64
C GLU A 180 13.21 22.05 -6.79
N THR A 181 13.14 21.28 -5.70
CA THR A 181 12.71 19.88 -5.77
C THR A 181 11.23 19.74 -6.10
N ASP A 182 10.35 20.56 -5.51
CA ASP A 182 8.92 20.49 -5.79
C ASP A 182 8.55 21.22 -7.09
N ALA A 183 9.34 22.22 -7.52
CA ALA A 183 9.20 22.78 -8.87
C ALA A 183 9.49 21.75 -9.95
N LEU A 184 10.57 20.96 -9.79
CA LEU A 184 10.90 19.87 -10.71
C LEU A 184 9.78 18.81 -10.75
N PHE A 185 9.22 18.43 -9.59
CA PHE A 185 8.08 17.53 -9.52
C PHE A 185 6.87 18.10 -10.27
N MET A 186 6.49 19.36 -10.01
CA MET A 186 5.34 20.00 -10.66
C MET A 186 5.56 20.22 -12.17
N ASP A 187 6.79 20.46 -12.63
CA ASP A 187 7.10 20.53 -14.07
C ASP A 187 6.91 19.18 -14.76
N ALA A 188 7.30 18.09 -14.09
CA ALA A 188 7.02 16.73 -14.55
C ALA A 188 5.52 16.48 -14.64
N VAL A 189 4.77 16.84 -13.58
CA VAL A 189 3.30 16.73 -13.54
C VAL A 189 2.66 17.49 -14.71
N ARG A 190 3.05 18.75 -14.93
CA ARG A 190 2.52 19.57 -16.04
C ARG A 190 2.85 19.00 -17.41
N THR A 191 4.03 18.40 -17.55
CA THR A 191 4.45 17.75 -18.80
C THR A 191 3.56 16.56 -19.12
N VAL A 192 3.33 15.68 -18.15
CA VAL A 192 2.47 14.49 -18.32
C VAL A 192 1.02 14.87 -18.50
N HIS A 193 0.53 15.88 -17.75
CA HIS A 193 -0.86 16.34 -17.81
C HIS A 193 -1.33 16.75 -19.21
N LYS A 194 -0.43 17.20 -20.09
CA LYS A 194 -0.77 17.54 -21.49
C LYS A 194 -1.44 16.38 -22.24
N ASN A 195 -1.18 15.14 -21.83
CA ASN A 195 -1.77 13.94 -22.41
C ASN A 195 -3.13 13.57 -21.81
N TYR A 196 -3.59 14.30 -20.76
CA TYR A 196 -4.82 14.03 -20.01
C TYR A 196 -5.70 15.27 -19.89
N PRO A 197 -6.11 15.91 -21.01
CA PRO A 197 -6.78 17.22 -20.98
C PRO A 197 -8.16 17.20 -20.30
N ASN A 198 -8.76 16.01 -20.13
CA ASN A 198 -10.08 15.84 -19.49
C ASN A 198 -9.98 15.61 -17.97
N ILE A 199 -8.79 15.58 -17.39
CA ILE A 199 -8.55 15.41 -15.96
C ILE A 199 -7.95 16.70 -15.45
N SER A 200 -8.58 17.35 -14.48
CA SER A 200 -8.01 18.53 -13.82
C SER A 200 -6.92 18.13 -12.82
N VAL A 201 -5.89 18.94 -12.71
CA VAL A 201 -4.88 18.80 -11.65
C VAL A 201 -4.81 20.11 -10.87
N GLU A 202 -4.94 20.02 -9.54
CA GLU A 202 -4.82 21.15 -8.61
C GLU A 202 -3.64 20.87 -7.66
N GLU A 203 -2.77 21.86 -7.48
CA GLU A 203 -1.67 21.77 -6.52
C GLU A 203 -2.14 22.19 -5.13
N TYR A 204 -1.80 21.38 -4.13
CA TYR A 204 -1.97 21.71 -2.71
C TYR A 204 -0.64 21.69 -1.97
N PHE A 205 -0.38 22.72 -1.17
CA PHE A 205 0.69 22.61 -0.18
C PHE A 205 0.26 21.65 0.92
N ILE A 206 1.17 20.76 1.31
CA ILE A 206 0.89 19.64 2.23
C ILE A 206 0.19 20.07 3.52
N ASP A 207 0.63 21.17 4.15
CA ASP A 207 0.02 21.70 5.38
C ASP A 207 -1.42 22.18 5.18
N ASN A 208 -1.71 22.81 4.05
CA ASN A 208 -3.07 23.18 3.70
C ASN A 208 -3.91 21.95 3.37
N PHE A 209 -3.38 21.00 2.62
CA PHE A 209 -4.10 19.77 2.29
C PHE A 209 -4.46 18.98 3.57
N ALA A 210 -3.49 18.77 4.49
CA ALA A 210 -3.70 18.11 5.76
C ALA A 210 -4.86 18.75 6.57
N GLN A 211 -4.94 20.10 6.59
CA GLN A 211 -6.07 20.79 7.21
C GLN A 211 -7.38 20.55 6.47
N GLN A 212 -7.38 20.63 5.14
CA GLN A 212 -8.59 20.57 4.33
C GLN A 212 -9.19 19.15 4.28
N ILE A 213 -8.37 18.11 4.26
CA ILE A 213 -8.84 16.73 4.22
C ILE A 213 -9.58 16.35 5.51
N ILE A 214 -9.16 16.89 6.66
CA ILE A 214 -9.86 16.71 7.94
C ILE A 214 -11.12 17.56 8.01
N LYS A 215 -11.06 18.80 7.51
CA LYS A 215 -12.18 19.76 7.60
C LYS A 215 -13.34 19.42 6.66
N ASN A 216 -13.05 18.94 5.47
CA ASN A 216 -14.04 18.62 4.45
C ASN A 216 -13.54 17.47 3.53
N PRO A 217 -13.48 16.23 4.01
CA PRO A 217 -12.96 15.11 3.23
C PRO A 217 -13.75 14.83 1.94
N GLN A 218 -15.07 15.07 1.93
CA GLN A 218 -15.95 14.83 0.77
C GLN A 218 -15.54 15.65 -0.45
N ARG A 219 -14.87 16.80 -0.25
CA ARG A 219 -14.32 17.62 -1.34
C ARG A 219 -13.35 16.81 -2.23
N PHE A 220 -12.67 15.84 -1.64
CA PHE A 220 -11.64 15.05 -2.28
C PHE A 220 -12.13 13.66 -2.76
N ASN A 221 -13.41 13.35 -2.58
CA ASN A 221 -13.98 12.12 -3.10
C ASN A 221 -13.93 12.08 -4.63
N GLU A 222 -13.84 10.85 -5.16
CA GLU A 222 -13.74 10.60 -6.59
C GLU A 222 -12.57 11.35 -7.24
N SER A 223 -11.42 11.30 -6.58
CA SER A 223 -10.18 11.89 -7.05
C SER A 223 -8.95 11.06 -6.70
N VAL A 224 -7.85 11.40 -7.34
CA VAL A 224 -6.53 10.87 -7.01
C VAL A 224 -5.69 11.93 -6.34
N VAL A 225 -5.17 11.64 -5.15
CA VAL A 225 -4.23 12.47 -4.40
C VAL A 225 -2.83 11.88 -4.59
N PHE A 226 -1.88 12.64 -5.10
CA PHE A 226 -0.56 12.10 -5.41
C PHE A 226 0.58 13.07 -5.09
N GLY A 227 1.77 12.54 -4.92
CA GLY A 227 2.93 13.36 -4.61
C GLY A 227 4.19 12.56 -4.33
N THR A 228 5.19 13.27 -3.81
CA THR A 228 6.49 12.72 -3.47
C THR A 228 6.43 11.82 -2.23
N ASN A 229 7.43 10.98 -2.08
CA ASN A 229 7.46 9.84 -1.16
C ASN A 229 7.02 10.16 0.26
N LEU A 230 7.78 10.98 1.00
CA LEU A 230 7.48 11.27 2.41
C LEU A 230 6.13 11.98 2.59
N PHE A 231 5.80 12.93 1.71
CA PHE A 231 4.54 13.67 1.83
C PHE A 231 3.34 12.74 1.71
N MET A 232 3.38 11.84 0.71
CA MET A 232 2.30 10.88 0.52
C MET A 232 2.30 9.74 1.53
N ASP A 233 3.43 9.42 2.15
CA ASP A 233 3.44 8.50 3.29
C ASP A 233 2.59 9.05 4.44
N ILE A 234 2.84 10.30 4.83
CA ILE A 234 2.12 10.97 5.93
C ILE A 234 0.65 11.19 5.56
N ILE A 235 0.38 11.78 4.39
CA ILE A 235 -0.98 12.13 3.96
C ILE A 235 -1.87 10.90 3.77
N SER A 236 -1.35 9.81 3.22
CA SER A 236 -2.17 8.60 3.06
C SER A 236 -2.51 7.93 4.39
N GLU A 237 -1.64 8.01 5.40
CA GLU A 237 -1.96 7.57 6.76
C GLU A 237 -3.02 8.48 7.43
N GLU A 238 -2.91 9.79 7.26
CA GLU A 238 -3.92 10.74 7.73
C GLU A 238 -5.29 10.46 7.11
N ILE A 239 -5.35 10.24 5.78
CA ILE A 239 -6.59 9.89 5.09
C ILE A 239 -7.11 8.52 5.56
N SER A 240 -6.24 7.56 5.83
CA SER A 240 -6.64 6.24 6.32
C SER A 240 -7.36 6.31 7.67
N ALA A 241 -7.05 7.30 8.49
CA ALA A 241 -7.74 7.53 9.77
C ALA A 241 -9.19 8.03 9.62
N LEU A 242 -9.57 8.49 8.43
CA LEU A 242 -10.95 8.92 8.14
C LEU A 242 -11.91 7.75 7.87
N VAL A 243 -11.38 6.58 7.56
CA VAL A 243 -12.15 5.34 7.42
C VAL A 243 -12.09 4.52 8.71
N ALA A 244 -12.91 3.49 8.81
CA ALA A 244 -13.13 2.79 10.07
C ALA A 244 -11.88 2.17 10.71
N SER A 245 -10.95 1.67 9.89
CA SER A 245 -9.75 0.98 10.36
C SER A 245 -8.66 0.97 9.31
N ILE A 246 -7.42 1.14 9.74
CA ILE A 246 -6.24 0.92 8.90
C ILE A 246 -6.13 -0.53 8.44
N GLY A 247 -6.72 -1.48 9.17
CA GLY A 247 -6.82 -2.88 8.77
C GLY A 247 -7.65 -3.14 7.51
N CYS A 248 -8.31 -2.10 6.97
CA CYS A 248 -9.02 -2.15 5.70
C CYS A 248 -8.21 -1.56 4.53
N ILE A 249 -7.05 -0.96 4.79
CA ILE A 249 -6.27 -0.25 3.77
C ILE A 249 -5.24 -1.19 3.15
N TYR A 250 -5.47 -1.53 1.92
CA TYR A 250 -4.54 -2.31 1.10
C TYR A 250 -3.77 -1.43 0.13
N SER A 251 -2.65 -1.91 -0.35
CA SER A 251 -1.83 -1.20 -1.31
C SER A 251 -1.15 -2.12 -2.31
N ALA A 252 -0.79 -1.56 -3.44
CA ALA A 252 0.10 -2.20 -4.39
C ALA A 252 1.19 -1.24 -4.81
N ASN A 253 2.36 -1.78 -5.08
CA ASN A 253 3.53 -1.05 -5.56
C ASN A 253 3.80 -1.50 -6.98
N PHE A 254 3.78 -0.58 -7.94
CA PHE A 254 3.94 -0.88 -9.35
C PHE A 254 5.26 -0.34 -9.92
N GLY A 255 5.94 -1.21 -10.65
CA GLY A 255 6.99 -0.89 -11.60
C GLY A 255 6.47 -0.93 -13.03
N ASP A 256 7.39 -1.03 -14.00
CA ASP A 256 7.01 -1.24 -15.40
C ASP A 256 6.59 -2.71 -15.66
N ASP A 257 7.30 -3.68 -15.06
CA ASP A 257 7.16 -5.11 -15.33
C ASP A 257 6.93 -5.97 -14.06
N TYR A 258 6.79 -5.35 -12.89
CA TYR A 258 6.64 -6.05 -11.62
C TYR A 258 5.72 -5.30 -10.67
N ALA A 259 5.02 -6.05 -9.81
CA ALA A 259 4.19 -5.48 -8.77
C ALA A 259 4.34 -6.22 -7.43
N MET A 260 4.23 -5.48 -6.32
CA MET A 260 4.18 -6.02 -4.96
C MET A 260 2.90 -5.57 -4.27
N PHE A 261 2.15 -6.52 -3.73
CA PHE A 261 0.87 -6.32 -3.05
C PHE A 261 1.04 -6.52 -1.55
N GLU A 262 0.56 -5.57 -0.76
CA GLU A 262 0.75 -5.58 0.70
C GLU A 262 -0.37 -4.82 1.43
N PRO A 263 -0.66 -5.10 2.72
CA PRO A 263 -1.44 -4.19 3.55
C PRO A 263 -0.67 -2.90 3.80
N ALA A 264 -1.37 -1.78 3.99
CA ALA A 264 -0.73 -0.50 4.29
C ALA A 264 -0.19 -0.43 5.73
N HIS A 265 -0.80 -1.17 6.66
CA HIS A 265 -0.45 -1.18 8.07
C HIS A 265 0.83 -1.98 8.40
N GLY A 266 1.46 -1.68 9.55
CA GLY A 266 2.63 -2.40 10.05
C GLY A 266 2.32 -3.75 10.71
N SER A 267 3.34 -4.41 11.22
CA SER A 267 3.33 -5.79 11.73
C SER A 267 2.62 -6.01 13.07
N ALA A 268 2.26 -4.96 13.82
CA ALA A 268 1.53 -5.01 15.08
C ALA A 268 1.98 -6.14 16.05
N PRO A 269 3.27 -6.20 16.45
CA PRO A 269 3.86 -7.36 17.13
C PRO A 269 3.19 -7.72 18.46
N ARG A 270 2.51 -6.77 19.11
CA ARG A 270 1.73 -7.02 20.34
C ARG A 270 0.53 -7.95 20.16
N TYR A 271 0.09 -8.14 18.92
CA TYR A 271 -1.07 -8.98 18.58
C TYR A 271 -0.66 -10.31 17.94
N LYS A 272 0.65 -10.59 17.81
CA LYS A 272 1.17 -11.82 17.21
C LYS A 272 0.59 -13.07 17.88
N GLY A 273 0.02 -13.96 17.07
CA GLY A 273 -0.53 -15.24 17.51
C GLY A 273 -1.84 -15.14 18.28
N LEU A 274 -2.49 -13.97 18.32
CA LEU A 274 -3.74 -13.80 19.05
C LEU A 274 -4.99 -14.03 18.18
N ASP A 275 -4.82 -14.28 16.89
CA ASP A 275 -5.95 -14.46 15.94
C ASP A 275 -6.97 -13.30 16.01
N LYS A 276 -6.49 -12.05 16.16
CA LYS A 276 -7.31 -10.91 16.55
C LYS A 276 -7.40 -9.80 15.52
N VAL A 277 -6.33 -9.61 14.73
CA VAL A 277 -6.23 -8.48 13.81
C VAL A 277 -7.14 -8.64 12.59
N ASN A 278 -7.49 -7.53 11.96
CA ASN A 278 -8.37 -7.50 10.79
C ASN A 278 -7.63 -8.00 9.54
N PRO A 279 -8.11 -9.06 8.85
CA PRO A 279 -7.44 -9.60 7.68
C PRO A 279 -7.78 -8.87 6.37
N THR A 280 -8.71 -7.92 6.39
CA THR A 280 -9.28 -7.28 5.19
C THR A 280 -8.20 -6.73 4.26
N ALA A 281 -7.25 -5.95 4.77
CA ALA A 281 -6.22 -5.32 3.95
C ALA A 281 -5.37 -6.34 3.18
N THR A 282 -4.94 -7.41 3.84
CA THR A 282 -4.11 -8.44 3.21
C THR A 282 -4.92 -9.28 2.21
N ILE A 283 -6.19 -9.60 2.53
CA ILE A 283 -7.11 -10.29 1.62
C ILE A 283 -7.35 -9.45 0.36
N LEU A 284 -7.61 -8.14 0.51
CA LEU A 284 -7.82 -7.24 -0.64
C LEU A 284 -6.54 -7.02 -1.45
N ALA A 285 -5.37 -7.03 -0.82
CA ALA A 285 -4.08 -7.05 -1.51
C ALA A 285 -3.92 -8.33 -2.35
N GLY A 286 -4.31 -9.50 -1.79
CA GLY A 286 -4.36 -10.76 -2.51
C GLY A 286 -5.38 -10.77 -3.66
N ALA A 287 -6.54 -10.14 -3.49
CA ALA A 287 -7.51 -9.98 -4.58
C ALA A 287 -6.94 -9.10 -5.70
N TRP A 288 -6.25 -8.01 -5.36
CA TRP A 288 -5.62 -7.14 -6.37
C TRP A 288 -4.47 -7.84 -7.10
N LEU A 289 -3.72 -8.72 -6.41
CA LEU A 289 -2.75 -9.60 -7.06
C LEU A 289 -3.42 -10.46 -8.14
N LEU A 290 -4.59 -11.06 -7.88
CA LEU A 290 -5.32 -11.85 -8.88
C LEU A 290 -5.78 -10.99 -10.07
N GLU A 291 -6.27 -9.77 -9.84
CA GLU A 291 -6.57 -8.81 -10.92
C GLU A 291 -5.34 -8.53 -11.79
N TYR A 292 -4.17 -8.33 -11.17
CA TYR A 292 -2.89 -8.13 -11.87
C TYR A 292 -2.46 -9.34 -12.71
N LEU A 293 -2.75 -10.55 -12.23
CA LEU A 293 -2.47 -11.81 -12.90
C LEU A 293 -3.58 -12.24 -13.90
N HIS A 294 -4.48 -11.32 -14.26
CA HIS A 294 -5.58 -11.54 -15.20
C HIS A 294 -6.62 -12.57 -14.73
N GLU A 295 -6.80 -12.71 -13.43
CA GLU A 295 -7.87 -13.51 -12.81
C GLU A 295 -9.01 -12.61 -12.27
N GLU A 296 -9.50 -11.68 -13.08
CA GLU A 296 -10.40 -10.58 -12.67
C GLU A 296 -11.71 -11.11 -12.04
N LYS A 297 -12.27 -12.24 -12.50
CA LYS A 297 -13.50 -12.81 -11.94
C LYS A 297 -13.28 -13.27 -10.49
N LYS A 298 -12.16 -13.93 -10.21
CA LYS A 298 -11.80 -14.39 -8.88
C LYS A 298 -11.51 -13.21 -7.95
N ALA A 299 -10.79 -12.20 -8.46
CA ALA A 299 -10.54 -10.95 -7.75
C ALA A 299 -11.86 -10.24 -7.36
N ASP A 300 -12.77 -10.07 -8.31
CA ASP A 300 -14.09 -9.43 -8.10
C ASP A 300 -14.95 -10.20 -7.08
N ALA A 301 -14.94 -11.53 -7.13
CA ALA A 301 -15.61 -12.38 -6.15
C ALA A 301 -15.08 -12.12 -4.72
N ILE A 302 -13.77 -11.97 -4.53
CA ILE A 302 -13.16 -11.66 -3.22
C ILE A 302 -13.50 -10.23 -2.80
N PHE A 303 -13.37 -9.23 -3.67
CA PHE A 303 -13.72 -7.84 -3.35
C PHE A 303 -15.17 -7.72 -2.87
N LYS A 304 -16.14 -8.22 -3.65
CA LYS A 304 -17.57 -8.18 -3.31
C LYS A 304 -17.88 -8.95 -2.04
N SER A 305 -17.26 -10.11 -1.83
CA SER A 305 -17.49 -10.92 -0.65
C SER A 305 -16.97 -10.25 0.62
N THR A 306 -15.80 -9.61 0.54
CA THR A 306 -15.21 -8.86 1.65
C THR A 306 -16.10 -7.67 2.03
N GLU A 307 -16.56 -6.89 1.05
CA GLU A 307 -17.48 -5.77 1.28
C GLU A 307 -18.80 -6.24 1.92
N ALA A 308 -19.35 -7.33 1.43
CA ALA A 308 -20.60 -7.87 1.98
C ALA A 308 -20.46 -8.40 3.42
N VAL A 309 -19.33 -9.07 3.75
CA VAL A 309 -19.06 -9.53 5.12
C VAL A 309 -18.92 -8.34 6.08
N ILE A 310 -18.25 -7.28 5.64
CA ILE A 310 -18.11 -6.04 6.43
C ILE A 310 -19.47 -5.36 6.61
N ALA A 311 -20.25 -5.21 5.55
CA ALA A 311 -21.58 -4.59 5.60
C ALA A 311 -22.55 -5.34 6.51
N GLU A 312 -22.51 -6.68 6.53
CA GLU A 312 -23.31 -7.50 7.46
C GLU A 312 -22.93 -7.30 8.92
N GLY A 313 -21.68 -6.97 9.24
CA GLY A 313 -21.21 -6.69 10.60
C GLY A 313 -21.20 -7.87 11.57
N ARG A 314 -21.56 -9.08 11.13
CA ARG A 314 -21.70 -10.26 12.00
C ARG A 314 -20.38 -10.98 12.27
N LYS A 315 -19.54 -11.08 11.27
CA LYS A 315 -18.23 -11.76 11.30
C LYS A 315 -17.11 -10.77 10.99
N VAL A 316 -17.04 -9.70 11.78
CA VAL A 316 -16.02 -8.67 11.68
C VAL A 316 -15.22 -8.55 12.98
N THR A 317 -13.97 -8.09 12.85
CA THR A 317 -13.03 -7.96 13.96
C THR A 317 -13.34 -6.75 14.85
N TYR A 318 -12.67 -6.66 15.99
CA TYR A 318 -12.92 -5.65 17.04
C TYR A 318 -12.76 -4.20 16.55
N ASP A 319 -11.86 -3.94 15.64
CA ASP A 319 -11.60 -2.62 15.05
C ASP A 319 -12.75 -2.13 14.15
N LEU A 320 -13.54 -3.07 13.63
CA LEU A 320 -14.78 -2.80 12.91
C LEU A 320 -16.02 -2.86 13.82
N GLY A 321 -15.82 -3.01 15.13
CA GLY A 321 -16.90 -3.05 16.14
C GLY A 321 -17.48 -4.43 16.39
N GLY A 322 -16.90 -5.49 15.84
CA GLY A 322 -17.32 -6.87 16.04
C GLY A 322 -16.51 -7.60 17.12
N THR A 323 -16.67 -8.92 17.15
CA THR A 323 -15.99 -9.81 18.10
C THR A 323 -15.36 -11.03 17.42
N ALA A 324 -15.44 -11.10 16.10
CA ALA A 324 -14.89 -12.23 15.36
C ALA A 324 -13.35 -12.21 15.42
N LYS A 325 -12.77 -13.39 15.37
CA LYS A 325 -11.35 -13.60 15.18
C LYS A 325 -10.96 -13.33 13.73
N LEU A 326 -9.67 -13.13 13.47
CA LEU A 326 -9.10 -13.05 12.12
C LEU A 326 -9.53 -14.27 11.29
N SER A 327 -9.32 -15.48 11.83
CA SER A 327 -9.66 -16.74 11.15
C SER A 327 -11.15 -16.85 10.82
N GLU A 328 -12.04 -16.45 11.73
CA GLU A 328 -13.49 -16.48 11.50
C GLU A 328 -13.95 -15.49 10.42
N MET A 329 -13.33 -14.30 10.37
CA MET A 329 -13.61 -13.32 9.32
C MET A 329 -13.09 -13.80 7.96
N ALA A 330 -11.88 -14.34 7.91
CA ALA A 330 -11.31 -14.92 6.69
C ALA A 330 -12.16 -16.11 6.18
N ASP A 331 -12.66 -16.98 7.09
CA ASP A 331 -13.57 -18.07 6.73
C ASP A 331 -14.89 -17.58 6.14
N ALA A 332 -15.48 -16.54 6.71
CA ALA A 332 -16.71 -15.96 6.19
C ALA A 332 -16.52 -15.37 4.78
N ILE A 333 -15.38 -14.68 4.54
CA ILE A 333 -15.03 -14.15 3.24
C ILE A 333 -14.78 -15.29 2.23
N ALA A 334 -14.00 -16.30 2.60
CA ALA A 334 -13.70 -17.45 1.75
C ALA A 334 -14.96 -18.21 1.32
N GLN A 335 -15.85 -18.53 2.28
CA GLN A 335 -17.11 -19.22 2.00
C GLN A 335 -18.04 -18.42 1.09
N ARG A 336 -18.00 -17.10 1.17
CA ARG A 336 -18.81 -16.23 0.31
C ARG A 336 -18.19 -16.08 -1.07
N ALA A 337 -16.88 -15.91 -1.16
CA ALA A 337 -16.16 -15.76 -2.41
C ALA A 337 -16.31 -17.00 -3.29
N SER A 338 -16.20 -18.20 -2.72
CA SER A 338 -16.42 -19.47 -3.45
C SER A 338 -17.84 -19.66 -4.01
N LYS A 339 -18.83 -18.94 -3.48
CA LYS A 339 -20.21 -18.97 -3.99
C LYS A 339 -20.50 -17.89 -5.04
N ASN A 340 -19.63 -16.91 -5.17
CA ASN A 340 -19.78 -15.78 -6.08
C ASN A 340 -18.99 -15.97 -7.39
N LEU A 341 -18.31 -17.11 -7.58
CA LEU A 341 -17.69 -17.56 -8.81
C LEU A 341 -18.73 -18.15 -9.75
#